data_9e54edf549bfb7070eff72ce7fc62b69
#
_entry.id   9e54edf549bfb7070eff72ce7fc62b69
#
_cell.length_a   1.000
_cell.length_b   1.000
_cell.length_c   1.000
_cell.angle_alpha   90.00
_cell.angle_beta   90.00
_cell.angle_gamma   90.00
#
_symmetry.space_group_name_H-M   'P 1'
#
loop_
_entity.id
_entity.type
_entity.pdbx_description
1 polymer ?
#
loop_
_entity_poly.entity_id
_entity_poly.type
_entity_poly.pdbx_seq_one_letter_code
_entity_poly.pdbx_strand_id
1 'polypeptide(L)'
;LLVQLVAVSLVTFSGYRFTQIFAWKLPTILSFMLTFGWILGVINAYNLIDGLDALCGTLSFTALVSLGIILSIFKIPEAIICFILAGSIFGFLCFNWPPAKLFMGDGGSQFIGFMIATIPLYSTEGLSFEYNKLLIMIILASFPIFDTIAAIWRRLREHRSIGSPDRFH
;
A
#
# COMPACT_ATOMS: atom_id res chain seq x y z
N LEU A 1 14.09 -6.50 2.74
CA LEU A 1 13.20 -7.49 3.39
C LEU A 1 13.28 -7.42 4.91
N LEU A 2 14.47 -7.46 5.54
CA LEU A 2 14.60 -7.50 7.00
C LEU A 2 13.97 -6.27 7.68
N VAL A 3 14.21 -5.07 7.17
CA VAL A 3 13.59 -3.82 7.67
C VAL A 3 12.06 -3.86 7.52
N GLN A 4 11.55 -4.38 6.40
CA GLN A 4 10.11 -4.56 6.19
C GLN A 4 9.51 -5.48 7.25
N LEU A 5 10.15 -6.63 7.52
CA LEU A 5 9.69 -7.58 8.53
C LEU A 5 9.63 -6.97 9.93
N VAL A 6 10.65 -6.18 10.30
CA VAL A 6 10.67 -5.46 11.59
C VAL A 6 9.54 -4.44 11.65
N ALA A 7 9.39 -3.59 10.63
CA ALA A 7 8.35 -2.56 10.60
C ALA A 7 6.94 -3.15 10.67
N VAL A 8 6.67 -4.20 9.88
CA VAL A 8 5.37 -4.89 9.89
C VAL A 8 5.09 -5.54 11.23
N SER A 9 6.12 -6.17 11.84
CA SER A 9 6.00 -6.76 13.17
C SER A 9 5.64 -5.71 14.22
N LEU A 10 6.32 -4.57 14.22
CA LEU A 10 6.04 -3.47 15.16
C LEU A 10 4.58 -3.00 15.04
N VAL A 11 4.07 -2.74 13.83
CA VAL A 11 2.67 -2.33 13.62
C VAL A 11 1.71 -3.39 14.12
N THR A 12 1.93 -4.65 13.74
CA THR A 12 0.99 -5.74 14.03
C THR A 12 0.95 -6.07 15.53
N PHE A 13 2.10 -6.07 16.21
CA PHE A 13 2.19 -6.31 17.65
C PHE A 13 1.74 -5.13 18.49
N SER A 14 1.78 -3.89 17.96
CA SER A 14 1.19 -2.71 18.62
C SER A 14 -0.34 -2.71 18.61
N GLY A 15 -0.98 -3.71 17.99
CA GLY A 15 -2.44 -3.85 17.98
C GLY A 15 -3.13 -3.26 16.76
N TYR A 16 -2.41 -2.58 15.87
CA TYR A 16 -2.95 -2.03 14.62
C TYR A 16 -3.09 -3.14 13.58
N ARG A 17 -4.27 -3.74 13.53
CA ARG A 17 -4.55 -4.90 12.70
C ARG A 17 -6.01 -4.96 12.26
N PHE A 18 -6.29 -5.79 11.26
CA PHE A 18 -7.66 -6.11 10.90
C PHE A 18 -8.33 -6.90 12.03
N THR A 19 -9.36 -6.34 12.62
CA THR A 19 -10.13 -6.97 13.70
C THR A 19 -11.32 -7.74 13.17
N GLN A 20 -11.84 -7.31 12.01
CA GLN A 20 -13.01 -7.90 11.37
C GLN A 20 -12.95 -7.77 9.84
N ILE A 21 -13.69 -8.62 9.16
CA ILE A 21 -14.00 -8.55 7.73
C ILE A 21 -15.53 -8.48 7.64
N PHE A 22 -16.06 -7.33 7.21
CA PHE A 22 -17.49 -7.02 7.29
C PHE A 22 -17.99 -7.28 8.73
N ALA A 23 -19.03 -8.11 8.90
CA ALA A 23 -19.60 -8.46 10.19
C ALA A 23 -18.88 -9.59 10.93
N TRP A 24 -17.88 -10.23 10.32
CA TRP A 24 -17.17 -11.37 10.87
C TRP A 24 -15.94 -10.93 11.66
N LYS A 25 -15.94 -11.16 12.97
CA LYS A 25 -14.77 -10.90 13.83
C LYS A 25 -13.70 -11.98 13.57
N LEU A 26 -12.49 -11.52 13.29
CA LEU A 26 -11.37 -12.40 13.00
C LEU A 26 -10.79 -13.01 14.28
N PRO A 27 -10.51 -14.32 14.31
CA PRO A 27 -9.66 -14.90 15.32
C PRO A 27 -8.28 -14.22 15.34
N THR A 28 -7.68 -14.11 16.51
CA THR A 28 -6.41 -13.38 16.69
C THR A 28 -5.33 -13.82 15.71
N ILE A 29 -5.14 -15.12 15.52
CA ILE A 29 -4.12 -15.66 14.62
C ILE A 29 -4.37 -15.23 13.18
N LEU A 30 -5.62 -15.34 12.71
CA LEU A 30 -6.00 -14.95 11.34
C LEU A 30 -5.86 -13.43 11.13
N SER A 31 -6.21 -12.64 12.15
CA SER A 31 -6.00 -11.18 12.17
C SER A 31 -4.51 -10.83 11.97
N PHE A 32 -3.62 -11.50 12.69
CA PHE A 32 -2.17 -11.33 12.53
C PHE A 32 -1.70 -11.71 11.12
N MET A 33 -2.04 -12.90 10.65
CA MET A 33 -1.62 -13.40 9.33
C MET A 33 -2.11 -12.48 8.20
N LEU A 34 -3.38 -12.06 8.25
CA LEU A 34 -3.96 -11.17 7.25
C LEU A 34 -3.26 -9.82 7.24
N THR A 35 -3.06 -9.21 8.41
CA THR A 35 -2.43 -7.88 8.51
C THR A 35 -0.98 -7.93 8.06
N PHE A 36 -0.23 -8.93 8.49
CA PHE A 36 1.16 -9.13 8.14
C PHE A 36 1.33 -9.33 6.62
N GLY A 37 0.54 -10.23 6.04
CA GLY A 37 0.54 -10.49 4.60
C GLY A 37 0.10 -9.28 3.79
N TRP A 38 -0.91 -8.54 4.27
CA TRP A 38 -1.38 -7.31 3.65
C TRP A 38 -0.27 -6.25 3.55
N ILE A 39 0.35 -5.90 4.68
CA ILE A 39 1.35 -4.83 4.70
C ILE A 39 2.55 -5.22 3.84
N LEU A 40 3.08 -6.44 3.98
CA LEU A 40 4.18 -6.91 3.14
C LEU A 40 3.81 -6.95 1.66
N GLY A 41 2.62 -7.43 1.34
CA GLY A 41 2.13 -7.50 -0.03
C GLY A 41 2.06 -6.12 -0.70
N VAL A 42 1.49 -5.13 -0.01
CA VAL A 42 1.37 -3.77 -0.53
C VAL A 42 2.73 -3.10 -0.66
N ILE A 43 3.63 -3.22 0.33
CA ILE A 43 5.00 -2.68 0.24
C ILE A 43 5.71 -3.20 -1.02
N ASN A 44 5.67 -4.50 -1.23
CA ASN A 44 6.35 -5.10 -2.37
C ASN A 44 5.65 -4.79 -3.71
N ALA A 45 4.32 -4.66 -3.72
CA ALA A 45 3.58 -4.25 -4.90
C ALA A 45 3.94 -2.84 -5.36
N TYR A 46 4.03 -1.88 -4.43
CA TYR A 46 4.48 -0.52 -4.74
C TYR A 46 5.95 -0.47 -5.16
N ASN A 47 6.80 -1.29 -4.59
CA ASN A 47 8.21 -1.40 -5.01
C ASN A 47 8.35 -1.98 -6.41
N LEU A 48 7.56 -2.98 -6.78
CA LEU A 48 7.61 -3.58 -8.11
C LEU A 48 7.11 -2.63 -9.22
N ILE A 49 6.13 -1.77 -8.92
CA ILE A 49 5.55 -0.85 -9.91
C ILE A 49 6.40 0.40 -10.13
N ASP A 50 7.44 0.63 -9.31
CA ASP A 50 8.36 1.78 -9.43
C ASP A 50 9.40 1.61 -10.56
N GLY A 51 9.05 0.85 -11.60
CA GLY A 51 9.90 0.64 -12.78
C GLY A 51 9.64 1.60 -13.94
N LEU A 52 8.58 2.40 -13.89
CA LEU A 52 8.18 3.34 -14.94
C LEU A 52 8.05 4.77 -14.41
N ASP A 53 8.52 5.74 -15.24
CA ASP A 53 8.41 7.17 -14.93
C ASP A 53 6.97 7.56 -14.60
N ALA A 54 6.78 8.32 -13.55
CA ALA A 54 5.52 8.84 -13.02
C ALA A 54 4.48 7.80 -12.57
N LEU A 55 4.61 6.52 -12.88
CA LEU A 55 3.57 5.51 -12.61
C LEU A 55 3.35 5.31 -11.11
N CYS A 56 4.39 4.91 -10.38
CA CYS A 56 4.32 4.69 -8.93
C CYS A 56 3.87 5.97 -8.20
N GLY A 57 4.43 7.13 -8.57
CA GLY A 57 4.07 8.42 -8.00
C GLY A 57 2.60 8.78 -8.23
N THR A 58 2.08 8.61 -9.44
CA THR A 58 0.68 8.95 -9.77
C THR A 58 -0.30 8.04 -9.04
N LEU A 59 -0.02 6.74 -8.99
CA LEU A 59 -0.85 5.78 -8.25
C LEU A 59 -0.83 6.06 -6.74
N SER A 60 0.35 6.38 -6.20
CA SER A 60 0.49 6.76 -4.79
C SER A 60 -0.27 8.06 -4.47
N PHE A 61 -0.15 9.07 -5.32
CA PHE A 61 -0.86 10.33 -5.17
C PHE A 61 -2.38 10.12 -5.17
N THR A 62 -2.90 9.40 -6.16
CA THR A 62 -4.35 9.13 -6.26
C THR A 62 -4.86 8.29 -5.10
N ALA A 63 -4.11 7.28 -4.67
CA ALA A 63 -4.47 6.46 -3.52
C ALA A 63 -4.52 7.28 -2.22
N LEU A 64 -3.50 8.12 -1.97
CA LEU A 64 -3.43 8.95 -0.76
C LEU A 64 -4.50 10.05 -0.74
N VAL A 65 -4.75 10.72 -1.87
CA VAL A 65 -5.84 11.71 -1.96
C VAL A 65 -7.19 11.04 -1.71
N SER A 66 -7.45 9.90 -2.34
CA SER A 66 -8.70 9.16 -2.16
C SER A 66 -8.87 8.69 -0.72
N LEU A 67 -7.81 8.13 -0.13
CA LEU A 67 -7.81 7.72 1.27
C LEU A 67 -8.06 8.91 2.20
N GLY A 68 -7.37 10.04 1.98
CA GLY A 68 -7.54 11.25 2.76
C GLY A 68 -8.98 11.79 2.70
N ILE A 69 -9.62 11.78 1.53
CA ILE A 69 -11.02 12.15 1.37
C ILE A 69 -11.93 11.20 2.15
N ILE A 70 -11.73 9.87 2.00
CA ILE A 70 -12.52 8.87 2.71
C ILE A 70 -12.39 9.05 4.22
N LEU A 71 -11.18 9.16 4.75
CA LEU A 71 -10.95 9.36 6.18
C LEU A 71 -11.57 10.68 6.68
N SER A 72 -11.54 11.75 5.87
CA SER A 72 -12.19 13.02 6.21
C SER A 72 -13.70 12.89 6.30
N ILE A 73 -14.33 12.12 5.41
CA ILE A 73 -15.79 11.85 5.47
C ILE A 73 -16.15 11.13 6.78
N PHE A 74 -15.33 10.21 7.22
CA PHE A 74 -15.49 9.50 8.50
C PHE A 74 -14.98 10.30 9.71
N LYS A 75 -14.52 11.55 9.52
CA LYS A 75 -13.96 12.44 10.55
C LYS A 75 -12.75 11.84 11.29
N ILE A 76 -11.94 11.09 10.57
CA ILE A 76 -10.75 10.40 11.07
C ILE A 76 -9.54 11.33 10.91
N PRO A 77 -8.82 11.68 12.01
CA PRO A 77 -7.77 12.71 11.98
C PRO A 77 -6.55 12.33 11.14
N GLU A 78 -6.29 11.06 10.93
CA GLU A 78 -5.21 10.55 10.08
C GLU A 78 -5.34 10.98 8.61
N ALA A 79 -6.47 11.50 8.19
CA ALA A 79 -6.67 12.11 6.87
C ALA A 79 -5.62 13.17 6.55
N ILE A 80 -5.16 13.94 7.54
CA ILE A 80 -4.15 14.97 7.36
C ILE A 80 -2.81 14.39 6.90
N ILE A 81 -2.43 13.22 7.40
CA ILE A 81 -1.20 12.52 7.01
C ILE A 81 -1.26 12.14 5.52
N CYS A 82 -2.42 11.67 5.06
CA CYS A 82 -2.63 11.34 3.66
C CYS A 82 -2.42 12.56 2.76
N PHE A 83 -2.96 13.73 3.12
CA PHE A 83 -2.81 14.95 2.32
C PHE A 83 -1.39 15.50 2.35
N ILE A 84 -0.67 15.41 3.49
CA ILE A 84 0.74 15.80 3.57
C ILE A 84 1.59 14.91 2.66
N LEU A 85 1.39 13.60 2.70
CA LEU A 85 2.11 12.66 1.84
C LEU A 85 1.75 12.87 0.35
N ALA A 86 0.46 13.09 0.04
CA ALA A 86 0.03 13.39 -1.32
C ALA A 86 0.69 14.67 -1.85
N GLY A 87 0.75 15.73 -1.04
CA GLY A 87 1.45 16.96 -1.42
C GLY A 87 2.94 16.75 -1.69
N SER A 88 3.60 15.93 -0.87
CA SER A 88 5.01 15.57 -1.06
C SER A 88 5.24 14.79 -2.36
N ILE A 89 4.35 13.83 -2.67
CA ILE A 89 4.41 13.05 -3.91
C ILE A 89 4.08 13.94 -5.12
N PHE A 90 3.16 14.87 -5.00
CA PHE A 90 2.86 15.83 -6.06
C PHE A 90 4.11 16.66 -6.42
N GLY A 91 4.84 17.14 -5.42
CA GLY A 91 6.12 17.83 -5.63
C GLY A 91 7.16 16.94 -6.31
N PHE A 92 7.27 15.66 -5.90
CA PHE A 92 8.14 14.68 -6.54
C PHE A 92 7.74 14.45 -8.02
N LEU A 93 6.45 14.33 -8.33
CA LEU A 93 5.95 14.10 -9.69
C LEU A 93 6.34 15.19 -10.67
N CYS A 94 6.53 16.44 -10.22
CA CYS A 94 7.01 17.53 -11.09
C CYS A 94 8.41 17.23 -11.67
N PHE A 95 9.19 16.37 -11.02
CA PHE A 95 10.54 15.98 -11.46
C PHE A 95 10.60 14.54 -11.98
N ASN A 96 9.62 13.71 -11.66
CA ASN A 96 9.53 12.32 -12.08
C ASN A 96 8.65 12.13 -13.33
N TRP A 97 8.03 13.21 -13.85
CA TRP A 97 7.26 13.17 -15.11
C TRP A 97 8.18 12.86 -16.29
N PRO A 98 7.73 12.02 -17.26
CA PRO A 98 8.57 11.62 -18.39
C PRO A 98 9.08 12.79 -19.26
N PRO A 99 10.38 12.85 -19.61
CA PRO A 99 11.46 11.99 -19.14
C PRO A 99 11.86 12.33 -17.69
N ALA A 100 11.91 11.33 -16.82
CA ALA A 100 12.17 11.55 -15.40
C ALA A 100 13.55 12.11 -15.12
N LYS A 101 13.64 13.12 -14.24
CA LYS A 101 14.87 13.71 -13.74
C LYS A 101 15.21 13.26 -12.32
N LEU A 102 14.24 12.68 -11.63
CA LEU A 102 14.34 12.18 -10.26
C LEU A 102 13.59 10.85 -10.15
N PHE A 103 14.18 9.88 -9.47
CA PHE A 103 13.60 8.56 -9.24
C PHE A 103 13.27 8.36 -7.77
N MET A 104 12.19 7.65 -7.48
CA MET A 104 11.73 7.40 -6.09
C MET A 104 12.66 6.43 -5.37
N GLY A 105 13.10 5.39 -6.08
CA GLY A 105 13.96 4.33 -5.56
C GLY A 105 13.26 3.43 -4.55
N ASP A 106 13.90 2.31 -4.22
CA ASP A 106 13.35 1.29 -3.33
C ASP A 106 12.93 1.83 -1.96
N GLY A 107 13.70 2.78 -1.40
CA GLY A 107 13.37 3.39 -0.11
C GLY A 107 12.08 4.20 -0.15
N GLY A 108 11.88 4.96 -1.22
CA GLY A 108 10.69 5.79 -1.40
C GLY A 108 9.44 4.96 -1.68
N SER A 109 9.51 4.05 -2.64
CA SER A 109 8.38 3.20 -3.04
C SER A 109 7.92 2.28 -1.91
N GLN A 110 8.87 1.67 -1.16
CA GLN A 110 8.56 0.85 0.01
C GLN A 110 7.96 1.67 1.16
N PHE A 111 8.48 2.88 1.41
CA PHE A 111 7.92 3.78 2.43
C PHE A 111 6.47 4.16 2.10
N ILE A 112 6.20 4.55 0.85
CA ILE A 112 4.85 4.92 0.42
C ILE A 112 3.90 3.72 0.48
N GLY A 113 4.33 2.54 0.01
CA GLY A 113 3.56 1.32 0.14
C GLY A 113 3.23 0.98 1.59
N PHE A 114 4.20 1.14 2.51
CA PHE A 114 3.99 0.98 3.94
C PHE A 114 2.95 1.96 4.49
N MET A 115 3.04 3.25 4.16
CA MET A 115 2.10 4.27 4.62
C MET A 115 0.67 4.01 4.13
N ILE A 116 0.50 3.68 2.84
CA ILE A 116 -0.82 3.36 2.26
C ILE A 116 -1.42 2.11 2.92
N ALA A 117 -0.59 1.11 3.23
CA ALA A 117 -1.03 -0.11 3.88
C ALA A 117 -1.40 0.07 5.35
N THR A 118 -0.77 1.02 6.05
CA THR A 118 -0.87 1.11 7.51
C THR A 118 -1.76 2.25 8.01
N ILE A 119 -1.82 3.40 7.33
CA ILE A 119 -2.65 4.54 7.78
C ILE A 119 -4.08 4.12 8.12
N PRO A 120 -4.80 3.34 7.31
CA PRO A 120 -6.16 2.92 7.65
C PRO A 120 -6.23 1.99 8.87
N LEU A 121 -5.13 1.30 9.21
CA LEU A 121 -5.08 0.40 10.36
C LEU A 121 -4.97 1.15 11.69
N TYR A 122 -4.37 2.34 11.69
CA TYR A 122 -4.32 3.22 12.88
C TYR A 122 -5.69 3.77 13.24
N SER A 123 -6.58 3.88 12.28
CA SER A 123 -7.92 4.37 12.48
C SER A 123 -8.78 3.30 13.15
N THR A 124 -9.05 3.47 14.44
CA THR A 124 -9.90 2.58 15.25
C THR A 124 -11.27 3.17 15.52
N GLU A 125 -11.54 4.38 15.07
CA GLU A 125 -12.76 5.10 15.37
C GLU A 125 -13.82 4.93 14.28
N GLY A 126 -15.00 4.52 14.70
CA GLY A 126 -16.20 4.42 13.87
C GLY A 126 -16.49 3.03 13.29
N LEU A 127 -17.55 2.40 13.82
CA LEU A 127 -18.04 1.09 13.38
C LEU A 127 -18.23 0.99 11.84
N SER A 128 -18.68 2.08 11.22
CA SER A 128 -18.92 2.12 9.77
C SER A 128 -17.64 2.05 8.94
N PHE A 129 -16.55 2.69 9.39
CA PHE A 129 -15.26 2.60 8.71
C PHE A 129 -14.63 1.22 8.91
N GLU A 130 -14.63 0.71 10.15
CA GLU A 130 -14.08 -0.60 10.48
C GLU A 130 -14.74 -1.71 9.67
N TYR A 131 -16.04 -1.63 9.45
CA TYR A 131 -16.80 -2.59 8.64
C TYR A 131 -16.31 -2.66 7.18
N ASN A 132 -15.97 -1.51 6.58
CA ASN A 132 -15.58 -1.41 5.18
C ASN A 132 -14.07 -1.29 4.96
N LYS A 133 -13.28 -1.22 6.02
CA LYS A 133 -11.84 -0.95 5.98
C LYS A 133 -11.09 -1.80 4.97
N LEU A 134 -11.24 -3.11 5.04
CA LEU A 134 -10.55 -4.04 4.15
C LEU A 134 -10.93 -3.81 2.68
N LEU A 135 -12.21 -3.58 2.39
CA LEU A 135 -12.68 -3.31 1.02
C LEU A 135 -12.08 -2.02 0.46
N ILE A 136 -12.09 -0.95 1.26
CA ILE A 136 -11.49 0.33 0.89
C ILE A 136 -10.00 0.15 0.59
N MET A 137 -9.28 -0.55 1.44
CA MET A 137 -7.85 -0.79 1.28
C MET A 137 -7.54 -1.62 0.04
N ILE A 138 -8.33 -2.67 -0.24
CA ILE A 138 -8.18 -3.48 -1.45
C ILE A 138 -8.42 -2.62 -2.70
N ILE A 139 -9.45 -1.78 -2.73
CA ILE A 139 -9.74 -0.91 -3.86
C ILE A 139 -8.59 0.06 -4.12
N LEU A 140 -8.07 0.71 -3.08
CA LEU A 140 -6.97 1.69 -3.19
C LEU A 140 -5.64 1.06 -3.64
N ALA A 141 -5.37 -0.16 -3.24
CA ALA A 141 -4.16 -0.88 -3.62
C ALA A 141 -4.39 -1.85 -4.80
N SER A 142 -5.57 -1.82 -5.45
CA SER A 142 -5.94 -2.79 -6.48
C SER A 142 -4.94 -2.83 -7.63
N PHE A 143 -4.59 -1.68 -8.20
CA PHE A 143 -3.71 -1.64 -9.36
C PHE A 143 -2.32 -2.23 -9.08
N PRO A 144 -1.56 -1.78 -8.04
CA PRO A 144 -0.28 -2.39 -7.69
C PRO A 144 -0.37 -3.89 -7.40
N ILE A 145 -1.44 -4.31 -6.71
CA ILE A 145 -1.65 -5.73 -6.39
C ILE A 145 -1.91 -6.55 -7.65
N PHE A 146 -2.79 -6.08 -8.54
CA PHE A 146 -3.09 -6.79 -9.79
C PHE A 146 -1.87 -6.89 -10.70
N ASP A 147 -1.09 -5.82 -10.84
CA ASP A 147 0.13 -5.85 -11.64
C ASP A 147 1.15 -6.84 -11.08
N THR A 148 1.34 -6.84 -9.75
CA THR A 148 2.18 -7.82 -9.05
C THR A 148 1.73 -9.26 -9.29
N ILE A 149 0.43 -9.53 -9.16
CA ILE A 149 -0.14 -10.87 -9.40
C ILE A 149 0.07 -11.27 -10.86
N ALA A 150 -0.17 -10.36 -11.81
CA ALA A 150 0.03 -10.60 -13.23
C ALA A 150 1.50 -10.88 -13.57
N ALA A 151 2.44 -10.14 -12.96
CA ALA A 151 3.87 -10.36 -13.12
C ALA A 151 4.30 -11.73 -12.57
N ILE A 152 3.82 -12.11 -11.39
CA ILE A 152 4.08 -13.44 -10.79
C ILE A 152 3.52 -14.54 -11.69
N TRP A 153 2.27 -14.38 -12.15
CA TRP A 153 1.61 -15.35 -13.04
C TRP A 153 2.39 -15.56 -14.35
N ARG A 154 2.84 -14.48 -15.00
CA ARG A 154 3.67 -14.55 -16.20
C ARG A 154 4.95 -15.32 -15.95
N ARG A 155 5.69 -15.01 -14.86
CA ARG A 155 6.95 -15.68 -14.49
C ARG A 155 6.75 -17.18 -14.24
N LEU A 156 5.70 -17.55 -13.51
CA LEU A 156 5.36 -18.95 -13.27
C LEU A 156 5.06 -19.70 -14.57
N ARG A 157 4.31 -19.06 -15.48
CA ARG A 157 3.97 -19.65 -16.78
C ARG A 157 5.18 -19.82 -17.71
N GLU A 158 6.16 -18.92 -17.59
CA GLU A 158 7.40 -18.95 -18.37
C GLU A 158 8.51 -19.79 -17.70
N HIS A 159 8.21 -20.48 -16.60
CA HIS A 159 9.19 -21.24 -15.79
C HIS A 159 10.41 -20.41 -15.37
N ARG A 160 10.25 -19.10 -15.19
CA ARG A 160 11.29 -18.19 -14.71
C ARG A 160 11.25 -18.04 -13.20
N SER A 161 12.40 -17.70 -12.59
CA SER A 161 12.47 -17.40 -11.17
C SER A 161 11.65 -16.14 -10.83
N ILE A 162 10.90 -16.18 -9.73
CA ILE A 162 10.05 -15.08 -9.27
C ILE A 162 10.83 -13.78 -9.02
N GLY A 163 12.13 -13.88 -8.73
CA GLY A 163 13.03 -12.73 -8.49
C GLY A 163 13.76 -12.21 -9.74
N SER A 164 13.51 -12.73 -10.93
CA SER A 164 14.17 -12.22 -12.15
C SER A 164 13.57 -10.87 -12.57
N PRO A 165 14.42 -9.91 -13.07
CA PRO A 165 13.92 -8.63 -13.56
C PRO A 165 12.98 -8.83 -14.75
N ASP A 166 11.86 -8.10 -14.74
CA ASP A 166 10.90 -8.11 -15.84
C ASP A 166 11.37 -7.08 -16.90
N ARG A 167 11.53 -7.51 -18.16
CA ARG A 167 11.98 -6.67 -19.26
C ARG A 167 10.82 -6.12 -20.11
N PHE A 168 9.58 -6.30 -19.67
CA PHE A 168 8.36 -5.97 -20.42
C PHE A 168 7.55 -4.82 -19.80
N HIS A 169 8.23 -3.87 -19.18
CA HIS A 169 7.64 -2.60 -18.79
C HIS A 169 8.07 -1.48 -19.72
#